data_9a2cc8b9d59cf47ccb5931aca98f1a05
#
_entry.id   9a2cc8b9d59cf47ccb5931aca98f1a05
#
_cell.length_a   1.000
_cell.length_b   1.000
_cell.length_c   1.000
_cell.angle_alpha   90.00
_cell.angle_beta   90.00
_cell.angle_gamma   90.00
#
_symmetry.space_group_name_H-M   'P 1'
#
loop_
_entity.id
_entity.type
_entity.pdbx_description
1 polymer ?
#
loop_
_entity_poly.entity_id
_entity_poly.type
_entity_poly.pdbx_seq_one_letter_code
_entity_poly.pdbx_strand_id
1 'polypeptide(L)'
;HWLTYRDRGTLEELWPMVRDATDFVLALQQPRGEIIWARHADSTPFTFALLTGSSSICHSLRCAIAVARELGHERPNWELGAARLDRVIREDPDAFAPKHRWAMDWYYPVLCGVIRGETGRERLDHRSEAFTIDGWGIRCVSDRPWITAAETCECAIAHLAVGDRAGALRLFGWAQRLRDPNERYWTGIVVPEEVNFPGGEQ
;
A
#
# COMPACT_ATOMS: atom_id res chain seq x y z
N HIS A 1 -12.91 6.65 -9.55
CA HIS A 1 -13.80 7.02 -10.66
C HIS A 1 -15.28 6.95 -10.24
N TRP A 2 -15.82 5.77 -9.88
CA TRP A 2 -17.24 5.59 -9.53
C TRP A 2 -17.74 6.56 -8.45
N LEU A 3 -17.03 6.73 -7.34
CA LEU A 3 -17.45 7.61 -6.25
C LEU A 3 -17.57 9.07 -6.70
N THR A 4 -16.80 9.49 -7.68
CA THR A 4 -16.75 10.87 -8.17
C THR A 4 -17.72 11.10 -9.32
N TYR A 5 -17.74 10.21 -10.30
CA TYR A 5 -18.42 10.44 -11.58
C TYR A 5 -19.71 9.65 -11.76
N ARG A 6 -19.94 8.61 -10.94
CA ARG A 6 -21.10 7.72 -11.02
C ARG A 6 -21.30 7.09 -12.41
N ASP A 7 -20.22 6.91 -13.13
CA ASP A 7 -20.21 6.34 -14.48
C ASP A 7 -20.26 4.82 -14.43
N ARG A 8 -21.50 4.30 -14.56
CA ARG A 8 -21.78 2.86 -14.55
C ARG A 8 -21.20 2.16 -15.79
N GLY A 9 -21.18 2.84 -16.95
CA GLY A 9 -20.65 2.29 -18.19
C GLY A 9 -19.18 1.87 -18.05
N THR A 10 -18.37 2.73 -17.44
CA THR A 10 -16.96 2.40 -17.12
C THR A 10 -16.86 1.17 -16.21
N LEU A 11 -17.74 1.00 -15.22
CA LEU A 11 -17.73 -0.21 -14.37
C LEU A 11 -18.05 -1.48 -15.16
N GLU A 12 -19.05 -1.41 -16.03
CA GLU A 12 -19.45 -2.54 -16.88
C GLU A 12 -18.35 -2.93 -17.87
N GLU A 13 -17.69 -1.95 -18.50
CA GLU A 13 -16.57 -2.17 -19.41
C GLU A 13 -15.38 -2.85 -18.72
N LEU A 14 -15.01 -2.37 -17.51
CA LEU A 14 -13.86 -2.89 -16.77
C LEU A 14 -14.17 -4.15 -15.95
N TRP A 15 -15.43 -4.52 -15.82
CA TRP A 15 -15.85 -5.64 -14.98
C TRP A 15 -15.14 -6.98 -15.28
N PRO A 16 -14.99 -7.42 -16.54
CA PRO A 16 -14.29 -8.67 -16.84
C PRO A 16 -12.85 -8.67 -16.29
N MET A 17 -12.13 -7.56 -16.46
CA MET A 17 -10.76 -7.41 -15.94
C MET A 17 -10.72 -7.44 -14.41
N VAL A 18 -11.63 -6.71 -13.75
CA VAL A 18 -11.73 -6.70 -12.27
C VAL A 18 -12.03 -8.09 -11.74
N ARG A 19 -12.98 -8.81 -12.36
CA ARG A 19 -13.34 -10.16 -12.00
C ARG A 19 -12.13 -11.10 -12.11
N ASP A 20 -11.50 -11.13 -13.27
CA ASP A 20 -10.44 -12.10 -13.55
C ASP A 20 -9.19 -11.84 -12.69
N ALA A 21 -8.83 -10.56 -12.48
CA ALA A 21 -7.74 -10.19 -11.58
C ALA A 21 -8.05 -10.57 -10.12
N THR A 22 -9.28 -10.37 -9.67
CA THR A 22 -9.70 -10.71 -8.30
C THR A 22 -9.70 -12.21 -8.08
N ASP A 23 -10.25 -12.98 -9.02
CA ASP A 23 -10.26 -14.45 -8.95
C ASP A 23 -8.81 -15.00 -8.99
N PHE A 24 -7.93 -14.40 -9.80
CA PHE A 24 -6.51 -14.77 -9.85
C PHE A 24 -5.81 -14.60 -8.49
N VAL A 25 -5.96 -13.46 -7.83
CA VAL A 25 -5.30 -13.26 -6.53
C VAL A 25 -5.88 -14.15 -5.43
N LEU A 26 -7.19 -14.40 -5.45
CA LEU A 26 -7.83 -15.28 -4.49
C LEU A 26 -7.43 -16.75 -4.68
N ALA A 27 -7.10 -17.17 -5.90
CA ALA A 27 -6.54 -18.51 -6.17
C ALA A 27 -5.15 -18.72 -5.52
N LEU A 28 -4.48 -17.65 -5.08
CA LEU A 28 -3.21 -17.69 -4.33
C LEU A 28 -3.40 -17.62 -2.80
N GLN A 29 -4.65 -17.50 -2.32
CA GLN A 29 -4.91 -17.41 -0.89
C GLN A 29 -4.66 -18.74 -0.18
N GLN A 30 -3.90 -18.69 0.89
CA GLN A 30 -3.52 -19.86 1.69
C GLN A 30 -4.58 -20.18 2.77
N PRO A 31 -4.52 -21.36 3.38
CA PRO A 31 -5.46 -21.74 4.44
C PRO A 31 -5.46 -20.78 5.65
N ARG A 32 -4.36 -20.18 6.03
CA ARG A 32 -4.30 -19.16 7.10
C ARG A 32 -5.04 -17.88 6.72
N GLY A 33 -5.03 -17.48 5.42
CA GLY A 33 -5.68 -16.28 4.90
C GLY A 33 -4.78 -15.33 4.13
N GLU A 34 -3.45 -15.48 4.22
CA GLU A 34 -2.47 -14.69 3.47
C GLU A 34 -2.52 -15.04 1.98
N ILE A 35 -2.06 -14.11 1.14
CA ILE A 35 -1.97 -14.29 -0.30
C ILE A 35 -0.50 -14.36 -0.72
N ILE A 36 -0.12 -15.43 -1.39
CA ILE A 36 1.24 -15.65 -1.86
C ILE A 36 1.66 -14.56 -2.83
N TRP A 37 2.92 -14.11 -2.68
CA TRP A 37 3.50 -12.97 -3.39
C TRP A 37 3.39 -13.04 -4.91
N ALA A 38 3.69 -14.20 -5.52
CA ALA A 38 3.73 -14.35 -6.97
C ALA A 38 3.69 -15.83 -7.38
N ARG A 39 3.64 -16.05 -8.68
CA ARG A 39 3.91 -17.36 -9.32
C ARG A 39 5.17 -17.27 -10.18
N HIS A 40 5.90 -18.35 -10.26
CA HIS A 40 6.98 -18.53 -11.22
C HIS A 40 6.45 -18.65 -12.65
N ALA A 41 7.32 -18.58 -13.65
CA ALA A 41 6.94 -18.71 -15.05
C ALA A 41 6.29 -20.08 -15.38
N ASP A 42 6.63 -21.14 -14.64
CA ASP A 42 6.01 -22.47 -14.72
C ASP A 42 4.69 -22.60 -13.94
N SER A 43 4.13 -21.47 -13.47
CA SER A 43 2.92 -21.36 -12.67
C SER A 43 3.03 -21.90 -11.24
N THR A 44 4.18 -22.34 -10.76
CA THR A 44 4.35 -22.73 -9.35
C THR A 44 4.28 -21.49 -8.43
N PRO A 45 3.51 -21.53 -7.33
CA PRO A 45 3.45 -20.41 -6.39
C PRO A 45 4.78 -20.23 -5.67
N PHE A 46 5.11 -18.97 -5.34
CA PHE A 46 6.15 -18.69 -4.32
C PHE A 46 5.72 -19.23 -2.96
N THR A 47 6.67 -19.37 -2.04
CA THR A 47 6.45 -19.98 -0.73
C THR A 47 6.20 -18.97 0.39
N PHE A 48 6.07 -17.68 0.07
CA PHE A 48 5.88 -16.62 1.05
C PHE A 48 4.85 -15.57 0.58
N ALA A 49 4.24 -14.92 1.55
CA ALA A 49 3.41 -13.74 1.37
C ALA A 49 4.15 -12.47 1.86
N LEU A 50 3.80 -11.32 1.31
CA LEU A 50 4.28 -10.01 1.76
C LEU A 50 3.15 -9.23 2.44
N LEU A 51 3.44 -8.64 3.60
CA LEU A 51 2.48 -7.81 4.34
C LEU A 51 2.01 -6.61 3.50
N THR A 52 2.95 -5.93 2.83
CA THR A 52 2.66 -4.81 1.93
C THR A 52 1.71 -5.22 0.80
N GLY A 53 2.06 -6.29 0.06
CA GLY A 53 1.25 -6.79 -1.04
C GLY A 53 -0.13 -7.26 -0.58
N SER A 54 -0.18 -8.01 0.52
CA SER A 54 -1.44 -8.48 1.11
C SER A 54 -2.33 -7.33 1.59
N SER A 55 -1.76 -6.25 2.13
CA SER A 55 -2.51 -5.06 2.52
C SER A 55 -3.14 -4.36 1.31
N SER A 56 -2.37 -4.18 0.23
CA SER A 56 -2.87 -3.62 -1.02
C SER A 56 -3.97 -4.49 -1.64
N ILE A 57 -3.78 -5.81 -1.67
CA ILE A 57 -4.80 -6.76 -2.17
C ILE A 57 -6.07 -6.69 -1.30
N CYS A 58 -5.95 -6.58 0.03
CA CYS A 58 -7.11 -6.45 0.91
C CYS A 58 -7.95 -5.21 0.58
N HIS A 59 -7.30 -4.07 0.30
CA HIS A 59 -7.98 -2.87 -0.17
C HIS A 59 -8.63 -3.08 -1.55
N SER A 60 -7.91 -3.68 -2.50
CA SER A 60 -8.41 -3.97 -3.84
C SER A 60 -9.61 -4.91 -3.83
N LEU A 61 -9.61 -5.95 -2.97
CA LEU A 61 -10.75 -6.85 -2.77
C LEU A 61 -11.99 -6.10 -2.29
N ARG A 62 -11.84 -5.18 -1.33
CA ARG A 62 -12.97 -4.34 -0.86
C ARG A 62 -13.52 -3.47 -1.98
N CYS A 63 -12.65 -2.90 -2.82
CA CYS A 63 -13.07 -2.12 -3.98
C CYS A 63 -13.77 -3.01 -5.02
N ALA A 64 -13.23 -4.19 -5.33
CA ALA A 64 -13.82 -5.13 -6.27
C ALA A 64 -15.21 -5.63 -5.81
N ILE A 65 -15.37 -5.92 -4.51
CA ILE A 65 -16.66 -6.27 -3.90
C ILE A 65 -17.67 -5.12 -4.04
N ALA A 66 -17.23 -3.88 -3.80
CA ALA A 66 -18.10 -2.72 -3.98
C ALA A 66 -18.54 -2.54 -5.44
N VAL A 67 -17.65 -2.74 -6.41
CA VAL A 67 -17.98 -2.73 -7.84
C VAL A 67 -18.94 -3.87 -8.18
N ALA A 68 -18.69 -5.08 -7.70
CA ALA A 68 -19.57 -6.24 -7.92
C ALA A 68 -21.00 -5.95 -7.43
N ARG A 69 -21.14 -5.43 -6.22
CA ARG A 69 -22.45 -5.05 -5.64
C ARG A 69 -23.16 -3.99 -6.45
N GLU A 70 -22.44 -2.97 -6.90
CA GLU A 70 -22.99 -1.90 -7.75
C GLU A 70 -23.52 -2.44 -9.09
N LEU A 71 -22.85 -3.44 -9.65
CA LEU A 71 -23.28 -4.10 -10.90
C LEU A 71 -24.32 -5.21 -10.68
N GLY A 72 -24.69 -5.53 -9.44
CA GLY A 72 -25.65 -6.57 -9.11
C GLY A 72 -25.06 -7.99 -9.14
N HIS A 73 -23.74 -8.12 -9.01
CA HIS A 73 -23.05 -9.42 -8.95
C HIS A 73 -22.77 -9.84 -7.50
N GLU A 74 -23.31 -10.95 -7.08
CA GLU A 74 -22.97 -11.58 -5.80
C GLU A 74 -21.62 -12.31 -5.89
N ARG A 75 -20.73 -12.06 -4.92
CA ARG A 75 -19.39 -12.65 -4.84
C ARG A 75 -19.04 -13.09 -3.41
N PRO A 76 -19.76 -14.05 -2.83
CA PRO A 76 -19.56 -14.45 -1.44
C PRO A 76 -18.16 -15.02 -1.18
N ASN A 77 -17.54 -15.64 -2.18
CA ASN A 77 -16.16 -16.11 -2.12
C ASN A 77 -15.15 -14.95 -1.98
N TRP A 78 -15.39 -13.82 -2.63
CA TRP A 78 -14.56 -12.61 -2.49
C TRP A 78 -14.69 -12.00 -1.09
N GLU A 79 -15.91 -11.94 -0.58
CA GLU A 79 -16.19 -11.43 0.78
C GLU A 79 -15.51 -12.29 1.85
N LEU A 80 -15.60 -13.61 1.72
CA LEU A 80 -14.90 -14.54 2.60
C LEU A 80 -13.38 -14.40 2.48
N GLY A 81 -12.85 -14.33 1.27
CA GLY A 81 -11.42 -14.14 1.01
C GLY A 81 -10.89 -12.85 1.60
N ALA A 82 -11.62 -11.74 1.40
CA ALA A 82 -11.27 -10.44 1.99
C ALA A 82 -11.28 -10.46 3.52
N ALA A 83 -12.28 -11.10 4.13
CA ALA A 83 -12.39 -11.22 5.58
C ALA A 83 -11.23 -12.04 6.19
N ARG A 84 -10.85 -13.15 5.54
CA ARG A 84 -9.71 -13.98 5.96
C ARG A 84 -8.40 -13.22 5.85
N LEU A 85 -8.19 -12.49 4.75
CA LEU A 85 -7.00 -11.68 4.53
C LEU A 85 -6.91 -10.52 5.54
N ASP A 86 -8.02 -9.82 5.79
CA ASP A 86 -8.11 -8.76 6.80
C ASP A 86 -7.72 -9.27 8.19
N ARG A 87 -8.25 -10.44 8.58
CA ARG A 87 -7.95 -11.05 9.86
C ARG A 87 -6.48 -11.41 10.00
N VAL A 88 -5.89 -12.11 9.02
CA VAL A 88 -4.48 -12.55 9.11
C VAL A 88 -3.52 -11.36 9.15
N ILE A 89 -3.80 -10.27 8.43
CA ILE A 89 -2.99 -9.05 8.49
C ILE A 89 -2.99 -8.44 9.89
N ARG A 90 -4.12 -8.47 10.59
CA ARG A 90 -4.26 -7.87 11.93
C ARG A 90 -3.76 -8.76 13.06
N GLU A 91 -3.90 -10.07 12.92
CA GLU A 91 -3.79 -10.99 14.05
C GLU A 91 -2.58 -11.93 13.96
N ASP A 92 -1.99 -12.12 12.76
CA ASP A 92 -0.96 -13.12 12.53
C ASP A 92 0.20 -12.57 11.68
N PRO A 93 1.07 -11.73 12.26
CA PRO A 93 2.20 -11.13 11.54
C PRO A 93 3.20 -12.17 11.01
N ASP A 94 3.27 -13.36 11.63
CA ASP A 94 4.17 -14.44 11.22
C ASP A 94 3.71 -15.17 9.93
N ALA A 95 2.53 -14.83 9.42
CA ALA A 95 2.07 -15.28 8.10
C ALA A 95 2.86 -14.65 6.95
N PHE A 96 3.60 -13.58 7.21
CA PHE A 96 4.28 -12.79 6.20
C PHE A 96 5.79 -12.86 6.33
N ALA A 97 6.51 -12.86 5.20
CA ALA A 97 7.95 -12.77 5.20
C ALA A 97 8.41 -11.48 5.92
N PRO A 98 9.37 -11.54 6.84
CA PRO A 98 9.80 -10.38 7.61
C PRO A 98 10.50 -9.35 6.70
N LYS A 99 9.87 -8.19 6.54
CA LYS A 99 10.35 -7.05 5.72
C LYS A 99 10.44 -5.74 6.52
N HIS A 100 10.59 -5.81 7.83
CA HIS A 100 10.61 -4.66 8.73
C HIS A 100 11.73 -3.65 8.45
N ARG A 101 12.70 -3.98 7.61
CA ARG A 101 13.68 -3.04 7.09
C ARG A 101 13.05 -2.03 6.10
N TRP A 102 11.91 -2.38 5.48
CA TRP A 102 11.25 -1.57 4.44
C TRP A 102 10.11 -0.74 5.03
N ALA A 103 10.03 0.54 4.66
CA ALA A 103 9.01 1.45 5.19
C ALA A 103 7.58 1.01 4.84
N MET A 104 7.38 0.46 3.64
CA MET A 104 6.06 -0.01 3.21
C MET A 104 5.48 -1.05 4.16
N ASP A 105 6.29 -1.93 4.74
CA ASP A 105 5.83 -2.92 5.73
C ASP A 105 5.27 -2.27 7.01
N TRP A 106 5.73 -1.06 7.32
CA TRP A 106 5.28 -0.28 8.47
C TRP A 106 3.93 0.39 8.20
N TYR A 107 3.79 1.20 7.14
CA TYR A 107 2.62 2.05 6.96
C TYR A 107 1.54 1.47 6.04
N TYR A 108 1.81 0.50 5.17
CA TYR A 108 0.83 -0.04 4.21
C TYR A 108 -0.42 -0.64 4.83
N PRO A 109 -0.37 -1.39 5.95
CA PRO A 109 -1.59 -1.86 6.61
C PRO A 109 -2.53 -0.73 7.03
N VAL A 110 -1.97 0.45 7.36
CA VAL A 110 -2.74 1.66 7.69
C VAL A 110 -3.22 2.35 6.42
N LEU A 111 -2.33 2.58 5.46
CA LEU A 111 -2.64 3.18 4.16
C LEU A 111 -3.80 2.47 3.47
N CYS A 112 -3.79 1.15 3.46
CA CYS A 112 -4.82 0.30 2.84
C CYS A 112 -6.06 0.12 3.73
N GLY A 113 -6.13 0.76 4.88
CA GLY A 113 -7.27 0.74 5.78
C GLY A 113 -7.58 -0.65 6.36
N VAL A 114 -6.57 -1.49 6.56
CA VAL A 114 -6.71 -2.76 7.31
C VAL A 114 -6.57 -2.49 8.81
N ILE A 115 -5.52 -1.77 9.19
CA ILE A 115 -5.32 -1.28 10.57
C ILE A 115 -5.79 0.18 10.61
N ARG A 116 -6.72 0.50 11.53
CA ARG A 116 -7.43 1.78 11.55
C ARG A 116 -7.48 2.39 12.95
N GLY A 117 -7.95 3.64 13.01
CA GLY A 117 -8.22 4.33 14.28
C GLY A 117 -6.97 4.44 15.15
N GLU A 118 -7.12 4.22 16.46
CA GLU A 118 -6.03 4.35 17.42
C GLU A 118 -4.90 3.35 17.17
N THR A 119 -5.22 2.08 16.91
CA THR A 119 -4.20 1.07 16.57
C THR A 119 -3.39 1.42 15.32
N GLY A 120 -4.03 2.06 14.33
CA GLY A 120 -3.34 2.58 13.16
C GLY A 120 -2.38 3.71 13.51
N ARG A 121 -2.80 4.62 14.40
CA ARG A 121 -1.97 5.71 14.91
C ARG A 121 -0.76 5.20 15.69
N GLU A 122 -1.01 4.32 16.66
CA GLU A 122 0.05 3.66 17.44
C GLU A 122 1.09 2.96 16.55
N ARG A 123 0.62 2.29 15.47
CA ARG A 123 1.51 1.65 14.51
C ARG A 123 2.40 2.65 13.76
N LEU A 124 1.84 3.80 13.35
CA LEU A 124 2.62 4.85 12.69
C LEU A 124 3.63 5.47 13.64
N ASP A 125 3.24 5.74 14.89
CA ASP A 125 4.11 6.35 15.89
C ASP A 125 5.25 5.40 16.30
N HIS A 126 4.96 4.12 16.50
CA HIS A 126 5.92 3.12 17.03
C HIS A 126 7.21 3.00 16.22
N ARG A 127 7.17 3.22 14.91
CA ARG A 127 8.34 3.06 14.03
C ARG A 127 8.71 4.33 13.25
N SER A 128 8.10 5.45 13.57
CA SER A 128 8.34 6.71 12.87
C SER A 128 9.82 7.11 12.89
N GLU A 129 10.51 6.99 14.03
CA GLU A 129 11.93 7.32 14.18
C GLU A 129 12.85 6.51 13.25
N ALA A 130 12.49 5.26 12.96
CA ALA A 130 13.31 4.41 12.08
C ALA A 130 13.26 4.85 10.61
N PHE A 131 12.17 5.50 10.20
CA PHE A 131 11.93 5.81 8.79
C PHE A 131 11.83 7.30 8.48
N THR A 132 11.56 8.14 9.47
CA THR A 132 11.40 9.59 9.25
C THR A 132 12.74 10.31 9.40
N ILE A 133 13.10 11.14 8.42
CA ILE A 133 14.14 12.17 8.57
C ILE A 133 13.43 13.51 8.58
N ASP A 134 13.48 14.20 9.73
CA ASP A 134 12.77 15.46 9.92
C ASP A 134 13.20 16.52 8.88
N GLY A 135 12.22 17.22 8.34
CA GLY A 135 12.43 18.19 7.27
C GLY A 135 12.66 17.59 5.87
N TRP A 136 12.82 16.25 5.74
CA TRP A 136 13.14 15.61 4.46
C TRP A 136 12.05 14.65 3.97
N GLY A 137 11.59 13.71 4.81
CA GLY A 137 10.58 12.74 4.42
C GLY A 137 10.82 11.34 4.97
N ILE A 138 10.34 10.36 4.24
CA ILE A 138 10.38 8.94 4.64
C ILE A 138 11.47 8.19 3.86
N ARG A 139 12.32 7.48 4.62
CA ARG A 139 13.29 6.53 4.05
C ARG A 139 12.55 5.33 3.46
N CYS A 140 12.97 4.86 2.30
CA CYS A 140 12.43 3.60 1.78
C CYS A 140 12.93 2.39 2.59
N VAL A 141 14.13 2.48 3.18
CA VAL A 141 14.72 1.47 4.07
C VAL A 141 15.32 2.12 5.32
N SER A 142 15.17 1.49 6.47
CA SER A 142 15.52 2.07 7.77
C SER A 142 17.02 2.30 7.98
N ASP A 143 17.88 1.56 7.29
CA ASP A 143 19.34 1.57 7.42
C ASP A 143 20.06 2.31 6.28
N ARG A 144 19.33 3.08 5.46
CA ARG A 144 19.88 3.89 4.38
C ARG A 144 19.29 5.31 4.42
N PRO A 145 20.08 6.33 4.06
CA PRO A 145 19.62 7.71 4.05
C PRO A 145 18.85 8.07 2.76
N TRP A 146 18.08 7.12 2.25
CA TRP A 146 17.36 7.24 0.98
C TRP A 146 15.92 7.69 1.23
N ILE A 147 15.68 8.98 1.09
CA ILE A 147 14.35 9.56 1.13
C ILE A 147 13.72 9.43 -0.25
N THR A 148 12.46 9.01 -0.32
CA THR A 148 11.76 8.86 -1.59
C THR A 148 10.45 9.65 -1.61
N ALA A 149 10.06 10.12 -2.80
CA ALA A 149 8.81 10.82 -2.99
C ALA A 149 7.61 9.90 -2.74
N ALA A 150 7.69 8.66 -3.24
CA ALA A 150 6.61 7.69 -3.13
C ALA A 150 6.30 7.37 -1.66
N GLU A 151 7.29 6.86 -0.91
CA GLU A 151 7.09 6.49 0.49
C GLU A 151 6.65 7.69 1.35
N THR A 152 7.16 8.89 1.06
CA THR A 152 6.76 10.11 1.79
C THR A 152 5.29 10.46 1.51
N CYS A 153 4.84 10.42 0.26
CA CYS A 153 3.46 10.69 -0.10
C CYS A 153 2.50 9.59 0.40
N GLU A 154 2.88 8.32 0.26
CA GLU A 154 2.07 7.20 0.75
C GLU A 154 1.91 7.23 2.27
N CYS A 155 3.00 7.53 3.00
CA CYS A 155 2.94 7.71 4.45
C CYS A 155 2.06 8.92 4.84
N ALA A 156 2.08 10.02 4.07
CA ALA A 156 1.15 11.14 4.28
C ALA A 156 -0.32 10.69 4.14
N ILE A 157 -0.63 9.82 3.16
CA ILE A 157 -1.99 9.26 3.00
C ILE A 157 -2.33 8.33 4.19
N ALA A 158 -1.35 7.55 4.70
CA ALA A 158 -1.56 6.72 5.90
C ALA A 158 -1.91 7.58 7.14
N HIS A 159 -1.24 8.72 7.32
CA HIS A 159 -1.59 9.70 8.37
C HIS A 159 -3.02 10.25 8.19
N LEU A 160 -3.44 10.55 6.96
CA LEU A 160 -4.83 10.95 6.69
C LEU A 160 -5.83 9.84 7.05
N ALA A 161 -5.50 8.58 6.79
CA ALA A 161 -6.36 7.43 7.08
C ALA A 161 -6.65 7.26 8.59
N VAL A 162 -5.76 7.74 9.47
CA VAL A 162 -5.95 7.75 10.93
C VAL A 162 -6.38 9.11 11.47
N GLY A 163 -6.69 10.08 10.60
CA GLY A 163 -7.17 11.41 10.98
C GLY A 163 -6.06 12.40 11.40
N ASP A 164 -4.78 12.04 11.25
CA ASP A 164 -3.66 12.95 11.51
C ASP A 164 -3.38 13.85 10.30
N ARG A 165 -4.23 14.86 10.13
CA ARG A 165 -4.10 15.83 9.04
C ARG A 165 -2.82 16.67 9.15
N ALA A 166 -2.37 16.97 10.36
CA ALA A 166 -1.17 17.79 10.56
C ALA A 166 0.09 17.04 10.12
N GLY A 167 0.24 15.78 10.53
CA GLY A 167 1.31 14.89 10.07
C GLY A 167 1.31 14.70 8.57
N ALA A 168 0.13 14.45 7.98
CA ALA A 168 -0.01 14.31 6.54
C ALA A 168 0.45 15.54 5.76
N LEU A 169 0.02 16.75 6.16
CA LEU A 169 0.40 18.00 5.50
C LEU A 169 1.90 18.28 5.66
N ARG A 170 2.47 17.95 6.82
CA ARG A 170 3.91 18.08 7.06
C ARG A 170 4.72 17.20 6.10
N LEU A 171 4.37 15.90 6.00
CA LEU A 171 5.03 14.96 5.09
C LEU A 171 4.85 15.38 3.62
N PHE A 172 3.65 15.78 3.23
CA PHE A 172 3.39 16.27 1.88
C PHE A 172 4.24 17.52 1.56
N GLY A 173 4.37 18.44 2.53
CA GLY A 173 5.24 19.62 2.40
C GLY A 173 6.71 19.21 2.19
N TRP A 174 7.20 18.20 2.90
CA TRP A 174 8.57 17.70 2.70
C TRP A 174 8.75 17.04 1.33
N ALA A 175 7.77 16.28 0.85
CA ALA A 175 7.83 15.68 -0.48
C ALA A 175 7.98 16.73 -1.61
N GLN A 176 7.51 17.98 -1.42
CA GLN A 176 7.65 19.03 -2.43
C GLN A 176 9.12 19.43 -2.68
N ARG A 177 10.04 19.13 -1.76
CA ARG A 177 11.48 19.35 -1.97
C ARG A 177 12.07 18.47 -3.08
N LEU A 178 11.38 17.40 -3.43
CA LEU A 178 11.79 16.48 -4.50
C LEU A 178 11.25 16.89 -5.88
N ARG A 179 10.57 18.05 -5.99
CA ARG A 179 10.14 18.57 -7.29
C ARG A 179 11.28 19.28 -8.00
N ASP A 180 11.45 18.97 -9.29
CA ASP A 180 12.34 19.66 -10.18
C ASP A 180 11.70 20.99 -10.69
N PRO A 181 12.48 21.88 -11.34
CA PRO A 181 11.93 23.12 -11.92
C PRO A 181 10.83 22.92 -12.97
N ASN A 182 10.72 21.72 -13.57
CA ASN A 182 9.67 21.36 -14.52
C ASN A 182 8.47 20.69 -13.85
N GLU A 183 8.35 20.81 -12.53
CA GLU A 183 7.26 20.25 -11.71
C GLU A 183 7.18 18.71 -11.66
N ARG A 184 8.20 18.00 -12.13
CA ARG A 184 8.32 16.54 -11.99
C ARG A 184 8.94 16.21 -10.64
N TYR A 185 8.75 14.97 -10.18
CA TYR A 185 9.37 14.50 -8.95
C TYR A 185 10.57 13.61 -9.24
N TRP A 186 11.67 13.88 -8.55
CA TRP A 186 12.73 12.89 -8.41
C TRP A 186 12.21 11.67 -7.70
N THR A 187 12.74 10.50 -8.00
CA THR A 187 12.42 9.27 -7.25
C THR A 187 12.75 9.46 -5.77
N GLY A 188 13.89 10.08 -5.49
CA GLY A 188 14.30 10.40 -4.13
C GLY A 188 15.59 11.20 -4.06
N ILE A 189 16.07 11.36 -2.83
CA ILE A 189 17.28 12.07 -2.48
C ILE A 189 18.06 11.30 -1.41
N VAL A 190 19.38 11.31 -1.50
CA VAL A 190 20.28 10.81 -0.46
C VAL A 190 20.64 11.96 0.48
N VAL A 191 20.43 11.81 1.76
CA VAL A 191 20.78 12.82 2.78
C VAL A 191 21.91 12.28 3.69
N PRO A 192 22.85 13.15 4.13
CA PRO A 192 22.86 14.62 4.00
C PRO A 192 23.47 15.18 2.70
N GLU A 193 23.94 14.34 1.78
CA GLU A 193 24.68 14.75 0.58
C GLU A 193 23.82 15.53 -0.42
N GLU A 194 22.51 15.50 -0.28
CA GLU A 194 21.51 16.15 -1.15
C GLU A 194 21.61 15.75 -2.62
N VAL A 195 21.94 14.46 -2.85
CA VAL A 195 22.06 13.91 -4.21
C VAL A 195 20.75 13.26 -4.61
N ASN A 196 20.11 13.81 -5.65
CA ASN A 196 18.89 13.23 -6.22
C ASN A 196 19.16 11.93 -6.96
N PHE A 197 18.19 11.01 -6.96
CA PHE A 197 18.28 9.77 -7.74
C PHE A 197 16.97 9.47 -8.50
N PRO A 198 17.04 8.67 -9.60
CA PRO A 198 18.26 8.09 -10.14
C PRO A 198 19.24 9.18 -10.53
N GLY A 199 20.52 9.02 -10.14
CA GLY A 199 21.59 9.89 -10.58
C GLY A 199 21.89 9.61 -12.06
N GLY A 200 22.19 10.63 -12.81
CA GLY A 200 22.56 10.56 -14.20
C GLY A 200 22.25 11.86 -14.91
N GLU A 201 23.11 12.27 -15.82
CA GLU A 201 22.82 13.35 -16.75
C GLU A 201 21.53 13.01 -17.50
N GLN A 202 20.54 13.88 -17.38
CA GLN A 202 19.32 13.84 -18.18
C GLN A 202 19.47 14.79 -19.36
#